data_3951bb0f105229a9153f5d26ab0503da
#
_entry.id   3951bb0f105229a9153f5d26ab0503da
#
_cell.length_a   1.000
_cell.length_b   1.000
_cell.length_c   1.000
_cell.angle_alpha   90.00
_cell.angle_beta   90.00
_cell.angle_gamma   90.00
#
_symmetry.space_group_name_H-M   'P 1'
#
loop_
_entity.id
_entity.type
_entity.pdbx_description
1 polymer ?
#
loop_
_entity_poly.entity_id
_entity_poly.type
_entity_poly.pdbx_seq_one_letter_code
_entity_poly.pdbx_strand_id
1 'polypeptide(L)'
;MAAHRKPRQRSFGGHKARTAFTLALAGAATATAFDGTGQAEPNLTPAQVKAKVDRLYREAEEATEKYNGAHEKATAAEQRLKSLRDEAARKEERLNSAREKLGSMAAAQYRDGGLGPAVQLALSDDPDGYLDGAAFAERAGDRQSAAVSRVRRQLREIERLRGSARLELTTLRTRQAELKKHKATITGKLDAARTLLSRLTEADRARVTGSTATGGGTGTRASRATTGARDTLRTPGSTAGAPTARAAAAVSYAYSKLGSPYVWGATGPNAFDCSGLALAAYRSAGISLPRTTYAQIDAGRRVSRSELLPGDLVFFYSGITHVGIYIGDGRMIHAPNPSAPVRVAPISEMPFAGATRVV
;
A
#
# COMPACT_ATOMS: atom_id res chain seq x y z
N MET A 1 46.99 -40.90 33.12
CA MET A 1 45.77 -40.54 33.86
C MET A 1 45.83 -39.07 34.20
N ALA A 2 45.13 -38.23 33.47
CA ALA A 2 45.06 -36.76 33.74
C ALA A 2 43.57 -36.38 33.79
N ALA A 3 43.14 -35.94 34.98
CA ALA A 3 41.75 -35.61 35.26
C ALA A 3 41.45 -34.17 34.78
N HIS A 4 40.48 -34.04 33.89
CA HIS A 4 39.95 -32.74 33.48
C HIS A 4 39.02 -32.16 34.54
N ARG A 5 39.42 -31.11 35.22
CA ARG A 5 38.59 -30.28 36.10
C ARG A 5 37.75 -29.29 35.26
N LYS A 6 36.42 -29.39 35.35
CA LYS A 6 35.48 -28.39 34.89
C LYS A 6 35.58 -27.12 35.75
N PRO A 7 35.56 -25.91 35.16
CA PRO A 7 35.42 -24.68 35.94
C PRO A 7 33.98 -24.47 36.42
N ARG A 8 33.85 -24.08 37.70
CA ARG A 8 32.56 -23.68 38.33
C ARG A 8 32.07 -22.36 37.75
N GLN A 9 30.85 -22.36 37.24
CA GLN A 9 30.10 -21.17 36.93
C GLN A 9 29.70 -20.46 38.24
N ARG A 10 30.14 -19.20 38.43
CA ARG A 10 29.62 -18.30 39.45
C ARG A 10 28.32 -17.66 38.93
N SER A 11 27.19 -17.95 39.59
CA SER A 11 25.92 -17.26 39.40
C SER A 11 26.01 -15.86 40.02
N PHE A 12 25.97 -14.81 39.20
CA PHE A 12 25.69 -13.45 39.66
C PHE A 12 24.16 -13.28 39.74
N GLY A 13 23.65 -13.24 40.97
CA GLY A 13 22.29 -12.84 41.28
C GLY A 13 22.10 -11.37 40.98
N GLY A 14 21.48 -11.03 39.85
CA GLY A 14 21.03 -9.68 39.51
C GLY A 14 19.56 -9.53 39.88
N HIS A 15 19.24 -8.77 40.90
CA HIS A 15 17.89 -8.38 41.24
C HIS A 15 17.32 -7.51 40.11
N LYS A 16 16.42 -8.06 39.33
CA LYS A 16 15.55 -7.27 38.43
C LYS A 16 14.35 -6.79 39.23
N ALA A 17 14.38 -5.54 39.66
CA ALA A 17 13.21 -4.83 40.13
C ALA A 17 12.18 -4.76 38.99
N ARG A 18 11.14 -5.57 39.08
CA ARG A 18 9.92 -5.43 38.27
C ARG A 18 9.06 -4.38 38.93
N THR A 19 9.10 -3.14 38.46
CA THR A 19 8.06 -2.14 38.75
C THR A 19 6.82 -2.57 37.95
N ALA A 20 5.93 -3.30 38.63
CA ALA A 20 4.57 -3.49 38.18
C ALA A 20 3.80 -2.19 38.46
N PHE A 21 3.48 -1.43 37.41
CA PHE A 21 2.48 -0.36 37.48
C PHE A 21 1.10 -1.03 37.47
N THR A 22 0.59 -1.30 38.67
CA THR A 22 -0.82 -1.63 38.87
C THR A 22 -1.61 -0.34 38.89
N LEU A 23 -2.28 -0.02 37.78
CA LEU A 23 -3.39 0.93 37.76
C LEU A 23 -4.56 0.28 38.51
N ALA A 24 -4.70 0.61 39.78
CA ALA A 24 -5.90 0.30 40.54
C ALA A 24 -7.02 1.23 40.07
N LEU A 25 -7.89 0.74 39.20
CA LEU A 25 -9.23 1.32 39.00
C LEU A 25 -10.07 0.93 40.21
N ALA A 26 -10.19 1.83 41.18
CA ALA A 26 -11.18 1.74 42.22
C ALA A 26 -12.57 1.98 41.61
N GLY A 27 -13.20 0.91 41.14
CA GLY A 27 -14.61 0.88 40.83
C GLY A 27 -15.37 0.61 42.11
N ALA A 28 -16.01 1.64 42.70
CA ALA A 28 -16.98 1.46 43.76
C ALA A 28 -18.15 0.65 43.18
N ALA A 29 -18.19 -0.64 43.48
CA ALA A 29 -19.36 -1.48 43.26
C ALA A 29 -20.37 -1.18 44.39
N THR A 30 -21.26 -0.25 44.14
CA THR A 30 -22.52 -0.20 44.91
C THR A 30 -23.40 -1.30 44.36
N ALA A 31 -23.43 -2.42 45.08
CA ALA A 31 -24.42 -3.46 44.85
C ALA A 31 -25.76 -2.94 45.32
N THR A 32 -26.52 -2.29 44.47
CA THR A 32 -27.95 -2.18 44.62
C THR A 32 -28.56 -3.42 44.01
N ALA A 33 -29.13 -4.28 44.86
CA ALA A 33 -30.00 -5.35 44.44
C ALA A 33 -31.19 -4.70 43.71
N PHE A 34 -31.18 -4.76 42.38
CA PHE A 34 -32.33 -4.48 41.54
C PHE A 34 -32.96 -5.80 41.16
N ASP A 35 -34.14 -5.97 41.68
CA ASP A 35 -35.15 -6.96 41.30
C ASP A 35 -35.32 -6.99 39.78
N GLY A 36 -35.41 -8.21 39.23
CA GLY A 36 -35.40 -8.44 37.80
C GLY A 36 -36.59 -7.82 37.05
N THR A 37 -36.30 -6.79 36.31
CA THR A 37 -37.01 -6.51 35.08
C THR A 37 -36.00 -6.58 33.96
N GLY A 38 -36.13 -7.56 33.09
CA GLY A 38 -35.36 -7.65 31.88
C GLY A 38 -35.50 -6.38 31.07
N GLN A 39 -34.55 -5.45 31.23
CA GLN A 39 -34.46 -4.30 30.35
C GLN A 39 -33.98 -4.84 29.01
N ALA A 40 -34.94 -5.06 28.11
CA ALA A 40 -34.64 -5.16 26.69
C ALA A 40 -33.78 -3.94 26.34
N GLU A 41 -32.57 -4.17 25.75
CA GLU A 41 -31.78 -3.05 25.23
C GLU A 41 -32.71 -2.13 24.43
N PRO A 42 -32.72 -0.81 24.71
CA PRO A 42 -33.64 0.09 24.04
C PRO A 42 -33.48 -0.08 22.53
N ASN A 43 -34.57 -0.48 21.86
CA ASN A 43 -34.60 -0.67 20.42
C ASN A 43 -34.18 0.67 19.77
N LEU A 44 -33.02 0.69 19.15
CA LEU A 44 -32.53 1.87 18.46
C LEU A 44 -33.54 2.27 17.37
N THR A 45 -33.88 3.54 17.30
CA THR A 45 -34.70 4.06 16.20
C THR A 45 -33.97 3.93 14.85
N PRO A 46 -34.67 3.83 13.73
CA PRO A 46 -34.05 3.78 12.40
C PRO A 46 -33.04 4.94 12.18
N ALA A 47 -33.33 6.14 12.69
CA ALA A 47 -32.42 7.29 12.59
C ALA A 47 -31.13 7.07 13.41
N GLN A 48 -31.21 6.52 14.60
CA GLN A 48 -30.06 6.18 15.44
C GLN A 48 -29.22 5.05 14.81
N VAL A 49 -29.88 4.04 14.22
CA VAL A 49 -29.20 2.98 13.47
C VAL A 49 -28.46 3.58 12.28
N LYS A 50 -29.10 4.47 11.50
CA LYS A 50 -28.46 5.17 10.40
C LYS A 50 -27.19 5.91 10.84
N ALA A 51 -27.29 6.73 11.86
CA ALA A 51 -26.15 7.51 12.37
C ALA A 51 -24.99 6.60 12.82
N LYS A 52 -25.30 5.45 13.43
CA LYS A 52 -24.30 4.46 13.88
C LYS A 52 -23.68 3.72 12.71
N VAL A 53 -24.45 3.34 11.70
CA VAL A 53 -23.99 2.70 10.47
C VAL A 53 -23.11 3.66 9.68
N ASP A 54 -23.52 4.90 9.48
CA ASP A 54 -22.73 5.94 8.81
C ASP A 54 -21.38 6.18 9.50
N ARG A 55 -21.35 6.14 10.84
CA ARG A 55 -20.10 6.21 11.60
C ARG A 55 -19.21 4.99 11.33
N LEU A 56 -19.77 3.78 11.38
CA LEU A 56 -19.01 2.54 11.15
C LEU A 56 -18.42 2.49 9.74
N TYR A 57 -19.16 2.98 8.73
CA TYR A 57 -18.66 3.07 7.36
C TYR A 57 -17.51 4.07 7.24
N ARG A 58 -17.61 5.26 7.86
CA ARG A 58 -16.49 6.23 7.88
C ARG A 58 -15.24 5.65 8.55
N GLU A 59 -15.41 4.97 9.70
CA GLU A 59 -14.29 4.34 10.40
C GLU A 59 -13.67 3.19 9.58
N ALA A 60 -14.51 2.45 8.83
CA ALA A 60 -14.04 1.42 7.90
C ALA A 60 -13.29 2.03 6.71
N GLU A 61 -13.77 3.16 6.18
CA GLU A 61 -13.14 3.87 5.08
C GLU A 61 -11.77 4.45 5.47
N GLU A 62 -11.67 5.07 6.66
CA GLU A 62 -10.38 5.50 7.21
C GLU A 62 -9.39 4.33 7.36
N ALA A 63 -9.87 3.19 7.85
CA ALA A 63 -9.05 1.98 7.94
C ALA A 63 -8.68 1.42 6.55
N THR A 64 -9.56 1.57 5.55
CA THR A 64 -9.32 1.17 4.15
C THR A 64 -8.20 2.01 3.55
N GLU A 65 -8.23 3.33 3.72
CA GLU A 65 -7.17 4.20 3.21
C GLU A 65 -5.81 3.90 3.85
N LYS A 66 -5.78 3.63 5.16
CA LYS A 66 -4.56 3.17 5.87
C LYS A 66 -4.09 1.81 5.35
N TYR A 67 -5.02 0.87 5.08
CA TYR A 67 -4.72 -0.41 4.46
C TYR A 67 -4.12 -0.24 3.07
N ASN A 68 -4.75 0.58 2.22
CA ASN A 68 -4.29 0.84 0.87
C ASN A 68 -2.87 1.43 0.84
N GLY A 69 -2.58 2.40 1.72
CA GLY A 69 -1.25 2.98 1.84
C GLY A 69 -0.20 1.98 2.38
N ALA A 70 -0.57 1.11 3.32
CA ALA A 70 0.32 0.05 3.79
C ALA A 70 0.57 -1.00 2.71
N HIS A 71 -0.45 -1.33 1.90
CA HIS A 71 -0.34 -2.28 0.79
C HIS A 71 0.60 -1.76 -0.31
N GLU A 72 0.46 -0.51 -0.71
CA GLU A 72 1.37 0.13 -1.68
C GLU A 72 2.83 0.07 -1.21
N LYS A 73 3.06 0.43 0.07
CA LYS A 73 4.40 0.38 0.68
C LYS A 73 4.94 -1.05 0.79
N ALA A 74 4.09 -2.04 1.10
CA ALA A 74 4.47 -3.45 1.14
C ALA A 74 4.89 -3.95 -0.24
N THR A 75 4.09 -3.65 -1.28
CA THR A 75 4.41 -4.02 -2.67
C THR A 75 5.72 -3.40 -3.14
N ALA A 76 5.96 -2.12 -2.81
CA ALA A 76 7.23 -1.47 -3.13
C ALA A 76 8.41 -2.11 -2.40
N ALA A 77 8.25 -2.47 -1.12
CA ALA A 77 9.26 -3.18 -0.33
C ALA A 77 9.56 -4.58 -0.90
N GLU A 78 8.56 -5.32 -1.33
CA GLU A 78 8.73 -6.63 -1.99
C GLU A 78 9.53 -6.50 -3.29
N GLN A 79 9.22 -5.52 -4.12
CA GLN A 79 9.93 -5.26 -5.38
C GLN A 79 11.39 -4.90 -5.13
N ARG A 80 11.66 -4.01 -4.17
CA ARG A 80 13.03 -3.64 -3.77
C ARG A 80 13.80 -4.83 -3.21
N LEU A 81 13.18 -5.61 -2.34
CA LEU A 81 13.79 -6.82 -1.78
C LEU A 81 14.16 -7.82 -2.86
N LYS A 82 13.29 -8.04 -3.84
CA LYS A 82 13.56 -8.88 -5.00
C LYS A 82 14.75 -8.35 -5.80
N SER A 83 14.76 -7.07 -6.15
CA SER A 83 15.85 -6.44 -6.89
C SER A 83 17.21 -6.57 -6.18
N LEU A 84 17.24 -6.32 -4.86
CA LEU A 84 18.46 -6.44 -4.04
C LEU A 84 18.98 -7.89 -3.99
N ARG A 85 18.09 -8.87 -3.90
CA ARG A 85 18.45 -10.30 -3.93
C ARG A 85 19.01 -10.72 -5.29
N ASP A 86 18.36 -10.32 -6.38
CA ASP A 86 18.79 -10.63 -7.74
C ASP A 86 20.16 -9.99 -8.05
N GLU A 87 20.39 -8.77 -7.57
CA GLU A 87 21.69 -8.09 -7.71
C GLU A 87 22.78 -8.81 -6.90
N ALA A 88 22.51 -9.17 -5.66
CA ALA A 88 23.43 -9.91 -4.82
C ALA A 88 23.81 -11.25 -5.46
N ALA A 89 22.84 -12.02 -5.97
CA ALA A 89 23.09 -13.29 -6.65
C ALA A 89 24.02 -13.15 -7.87
N ARG A 90 23.75 -12.16 -8.73
CA ARG A 90 24.65 -11.88 -9.89
C ARG A 90 26.07 -11.50 -9.48
N LYS A 91 26.22 -10.77 -8.36
CA LYS A 91 27.55 -10.41 -7.84
C LYS A 91 28.27 -11.60 -7.19
N GLU A 92 27.55 -12.49 -6.52
CA GLU A 92 28.08 -13.73 -5.96
C GLU A 92 28.61 -14.67 -7.04
N GLU A 93 27.89 -14.81 -8.17
CA GLU A 93 28.35 -15.58 -9.33
C GLU A 93 29.65 -15.03 -9.91
N ARG A 94 29.73 -13.69 -10.10
CA ARG A 94 30.96 -13.03 -10.57
C ARG A 94 32.13 -13.20 -9.57
N LEU A 95 31.82 -13.15 -8.26
CA LEU A 95 32.80 -13.36 -7.21
C LEU A 95 33.34 -14.79 -7.23
N ASN A 96 32.48 -15.80 -7.42
CA ASN A 96 32.89 -17.19 -7.51
C ASN A 96 33.80 -17.42 -8.72
N SER A 97 33.44 -16.91 -9.89
CA SER A 97 34.30 -16.96 -11.06
C SER A 97 35.68 -16.28 -10.85
N ALA A 98 35.70 -15.15 -10.14
CA ALA A 98 36.95 -14.46 -9.83
C ALA A 98 37.80 -15.26 -8.82
N ARG A 99 37.18 -15.93 -7.83
CA ARG A 99 37.87 -16.83 -6.89
C ARG A 99 38.43 -18.06 -7.55
N GLU A 100 37.71 -18.69 -8.47
CA GLU A 100 38.19 -19.85 -9.25
C GLU A 100 39.45 -19.49 -10.06
N LYS A 101 39.42 -18.33 -10.71
CA LYS A 101 40.61 -17.84 -11.47
C LYS A 101 41.81 -17.59 -10.56
N LEU A 102 41.61 -16.97 -9.39
CA LEU A 102 42.67 -16.76 -8.40
C LEU A 102 43.16 -18.09 -7.83
N GLY A 103 42.26 -19.05 -7.57
CA GLY A 103 42.61 -20.38 -7.08
C GLY A 103 43.46 -21.17 -8.08
N SER A 104 43.11 -21.11 -9.36
CA SER A 104 43.89 -21.76 -10.41
C SER A 104 45.31 -21.16 -10.58
N MET A 105 45.43 -19.83 -10.46
CA MET A 105 46.73 -19.15 -10.45
C MET A 105 47.58 -19.55 -9.25
N ALA A 106 47.00 -19.54 -8.04
CA ALA A 106 47.70 -19.95 -6.84
C ALA A 106 48.16 -21.42 -6.88
N ALA A 107 47.32 -22.31 -7.41
CA ALA A 107 47.67 -23.72 -7.60
C ALA A 107 48.78 -23.92 -8.63
N ALA A 108 48.84 -23.10 -9.69
CA ALA A 108 49.93 -23.10 -10.65
C ALA A 108 51.24 -22.68 -9.98
N GLN A 109 51.25 -21.54 -9.28
CA GLN A 109 52.42 -21.05 -8.52
C GLN A 109 52.93 -22.07 -7.48
N TYR A 110 52.05 -22.78 -6.79
CA TYR A 110 52.45 -23.81 -5.84
C TYR A 110 53.11 -25.02 -6.50
N ARG A 111 52.63 -25.44 -7.68
CA ARG A 111 53.20 -26.58 -8.45
C ARG A 111 54.53 -26.25 -9.05
N ASP A 112 54.75 -25.00 -9.46
CA ASP A 112 56.05 -24.55 -10.00
C ASP A 112 57.14 -24.49 -8.94
N GLY A 113 56.84 -24.78 -7.65
CA GLY A 113 57.73 -25.15 -6.52
C GLY A 113 59.04 -24.37 -6.46
N GLY A 114 58.97 -23.03 -6.61
CA GLY A 114 60.11 -22.27 -7.05
C GLY A 114 61.23 -22.14 -6.01
N LEU A 115 62.43 -22.47 -6.44
CA LEU A 115 63.63 -21.87 -5.90
C LEU A 115 63.42 -20.34 -5.81
N GLY A 116 63.82 -19.72 -4.72
CA GLY A 116 63.64 -18.27 -4.59
C GLY A 116 64.27 -17.52 -5.78
N PRO A 117 63.73 -16.36 -6.22
CA PRO A 117 64.18 -15.61 -7.40
C PRO A 117 65.68 -15.36 -7.42
N ALA A 118 66.29 -15.11 -6.26
CA ALA A 118 67.72 -14.91 -6.15
C ALA A 118 68.54 -16.18 -6.49
N VAL A 119 68.01 -17.36 -6.15
CA VAL A 119 68.65 -18.65 -6.48
C VAL A 119 68.50 -18.98 -7.96
N GLN A 120 67.34 -18.68 -8.51
CA GLN A 120 67.09 -18.86 -9.98
C GLN A 120 68.01 -17.95 -10.81
N LEU A 121 68.20 -16.69 -10.40
CA LEU A 121 69.10 -15.77 -11.05
C LEU A 121 70.54 -16.26 -10.99
N ALA A 122 70.97 -16.72 -9.82
CA ALA A 122 72.33 -17.25 -9.63
C ALA A 122 72.64 -18.53 -10.43
N LEU A 123 71.60 -19.30 -10.79
CA LEU A 123 71.69 -20.53 -11.56
C LEU A 123 71.33 -20.36 -13.05
N SER A 124 71.09 -19.12 -13.49
CA SER A 124 70.69 -18.79 -14.86
C SER A 124 71.93 -18.65 -15.74
N ASP A 125 71.93 -19.34 -16.90
CA ASP A 125 72.95 -19.19 -17.95
C ASP A 125 72.74 -17.92 -18.79
N ASP A 126 71.54 -17.28 -18.70
CA ASP A 126 71.15 -16.03 -19.38
C ASP A 126 70.59 -15.03 -18.36
N PRO A 127 71.41 -14.17 -17.75
CA PRO A 127 70.97 -13.17 -16.81
C PRO A 127 70.03 -12.12 -17.39
N ASP A 128 70.20 -11.73 -18.65
CA ASP A 128 69.38 -10.71 -19.31
C ASP A 128 67.94 -11.29 -19.59
N GLY A 129 67.88 -12.47 -20.10
CA GLY A 129 66.59 -13.19 -20.28
C GLY A 129 65.90 -13.46 -18.94
N TYR A 130 66.65 -13.69 -17.86
CA TYR A 130 66.07 -13.82 -16.53
C TYR A 130 65.45 -12.49 -16.05
N LEU A 131 66.15 -11.34 -16.25
CA LEU A 131 65.64 -10.03 -15.84
C LEU A 131 64.37 -9.63 -16.61
N ASP A 132 64.28 -9.96 -17.91
CA ASP A 132 63.05 -9.79 -18.68
C ASP A 132 61.93 -10.66 -18.13
N GLY A 133 62.21 -11.91 -17.78
CA GLY A 133 61.30 -12.81 -17.11
C GLY A 133 60.83 -12.30 -15.75
N ALA A 134 61.77 -11.72 -14.93
CA ALA A 134 61.44 -11.11 -13.63
C ALA A 134 60.51 -9.89 -13.79
N ALA A 135 60.74 -9.01 -14.76
CA ALA A 135 59.86 -7.89 -15.07
C ALA A 135 58.44 -8.37 -15.53
N PHE A 136 58.34 -9.46 -16.21
CA PHE A 136 57.08 -10.09 -16.56
C PHE A 136 56.38 -10.66 -15.32
N ALA A 137 57.11 -11.31 -14.39
CA ALA A 137 56.58 -11.88 -13.17
C ALA A 137 56.09 -10.77 -12.23
N GLU A 138 56.80 -9.64 -12.12
CA GLU A 138 56.34 -8.48 -11.37
C GLU A 138 54.99 -7.93 -11.85
N ARG A 139 54.84 -7.75 -13.17
CA ARG A 139 53.56 -7.34 -13.79
C ARG A 139 52.44 -8.35 -13.55
N ALA A 140 52.77 -9.64 -13.49
CA ALA A 140 51.81 -10.70 -13.16
C ALA A 140 51.37 -10.61 -11.68
N GLY A 141 52.34 -10.33 -10.77
CA GLY A 141 52.07 -10.06 -9.35
C GLY A 141 51.16 -8.87 -9.13
N ASP A 142 51.37 -7.77 -9.84
CA ASP A 142 50.52 -6.57 -9.77
C ASP A 142 49.12 -6.88 -10.25
N ARG A 143 48.93 -7.63 -11.33
CA ARG A 143 47.61 -8.07 -11.81
C ARG A 143 46.93 -8.95 -10.79
N GLN A 144 47.65 -9.83 -10.10
CA GLN A 144 47.10 -10.69 -9.07
C GLN A 144 46.69 -9.87 -7.84
N SER A 145 47.48 -8.92 -7.39
CA SER A 145 47.17 -8.00 -6.29
C SER A 145 45.93 -7.17 -6.58
N ALA A 146 45.83 -6.67 -7.82
CA ALA A 146 44.64 -5.96 -8.30
C ALA A 146 43.41 -6.87 -8.34
N ALA A 147 43.56 -8.14 -8.72
CA ALA A 147 42.46 -9.12 -8.71
C ALA A 147 41.97 -9.44 -7.30
N VAL A 148 42.88 -9.65 -6.33
CA VAL A 148 42.54 -9.83 -4.91
C VAL A 148 41.81 -8.61 -4.36
N SER A 149 42.32 -7.41 -4.67
CA SER A 149 41.68 -6.15 -4.26
C SER A 149 40.26 -6.01 -4.83
N ARG A 150 40.04 -6.47 -6.08
CA ARG A 150 38.72 -6.50 -6.73
C ARG A 150 37.78 -7.46 -6.02
N VAL A 151 38.23 -8.66 -5.69
CA VAL A 151 37.45 -9.66 -4.94
C VAL A 151 37.02 -9.10 -3.57
N ARG A 152 37.94 -8.45 -2.84
CA ARG A 152 37.63 -7.81 -1.54
C ARG A 152 36.57 -6.70 -1.69
N ARG A 153 36.64 -5.89 -2.74
CA ARG A 153 35.61 -4.87 -3.03
C ARG A 153 34.25 -5.50 -3.31
N GLN A 154 34.22 -6.55 -4.13
CA GLN A 154 32.99 -7.28 -4.45
C GLN A 154 32.34 -7.90 -3.20
N LEU A 155 33.13 -8.49 -2.30
CA LEU A 155 32.64 -9.01 -1.03
C LEU A 155 31.94 -7.94 -0.20
N ARG A 156 32.60 -6.79 0.00
CA ARG A 156 31.99 -5.68 0.76
C ARG A 156 30.71 -5.16 0.12
N GLU A 157 30.64 -5.19 -1.19
CA GLU A 157 29.43 -4.77 -1.92
C GLU A 157 28.28 -5.76 -1.74
N ILE A 158 28.56 -7.06 -1.80
CA ILE A 158 27.56 -8.12 -1.52
C ILE A 158 27.06 -8.02 -0.09
N GLU A 159 27.95 -7.82 0.89
CA GLU A 159 27.56 -7.64 2.28
C GLU A 159 26.65 -6.43 2.48
N ARG A 160 26.93 -5.32 1.79
CA ARG A 160 26.08 -4.12 1.80
C ARG A 160 24.70 -4.39 1.22
N LEU A 161 24.61 -5.08 0.07
CA LEU A 161 23.33 -5.49 -0.55
C LEU A 161 22.53 -6.41 0.37
N ARG A 162 23.18 -7.38 1.00
CA ARG A 162 22.54 -8.27 1.99
C ARG A 162 22.04 -7.51 3.21
N GLY A 163 22.80 -6.53 3.69
CA GLY A 163 22.38 -5.62 4.76
C GLY A 163 21.13 -4.83 4.40
N SER A 164 21.11 -4.22 3.22
CA SER A 164 19.94 -3.50 2.69
C SER A 164 18.73 -4.41 2.53
N ALA A 165 18.92 -5.64 2.03
CA ALA A 165 17.85 -6.61 1.90
C ALA A 165 17.24 -7.03 3.26
N ARG A 166 18.06 -7.12 4.32
CA ARG A 166 17.56 -7.39 5.69
C ARG A 166 16.70 -6.25 6.22
N LEU A 167 17.09 -4.99 5.99
CA LEU A 167 16.31 -3.83 6.39
C LEU A 167 14.97 -3.79 5.64
N GLU A 168 14.98 -4.03 4.33
CA GLU A 168 13.76 -4.07 3.52
C GLU A 168 12.82 -5.21 3.96
N LEU A 169 13.37 -6.38 4.32
CA LEU A 169 12.58 -7.48 4.88
C LEU A 169 11.92 -7.10 6.21
N THR A 170 12.60 -6.36 7.07
CA THR A 170 12.03 -5.87 8.33
C THR A 170 10.89 -4.89 8.06
N THR A 171 11.10 -3.96 7.12
CA THR A 171 10.07 -3.01 6.67
C THR A 171 8.85 -3.76 6.15
N LEU A 172 9.04 -4.75 5.29
CA LEU A 172 7.97 -5.57 4.73
C LEU A 172 7.15 -6.27 5.83
N ARG A 173 7.81 -6.89 6.82
CA ARG A 173 7.14 -7.54 7.95
C ARG A 173 6.29 -6.56 8.76
N THR A 174 6.79 -5.35 9.00
CA THR A 174 6.04 -4.29 9.69
C THR A 174 4.79 -3.92 8.89
N ARG A 175 4.92 -3.71 7.57
CA ARG A 175 3.77 -3.38 6.70
C ARG A 175 2.75 -4.51 6.63
N GLN A 176 3.18 -5.77 6.61
CA GLN A 176 2.29 -6.92 6.67
C GLN A 176 1.50 -7.00 7.99
N ALA A 177 2.12 -6.65 9.12
CA ALA A 177 1.42 -6.57 10.40
C ALA A 177 0.38 -5.43 10.40
N GLU A 178 0.72 -4.26 9.85
CA GLU A 178 -0.22 -3.13 9.66
C GLU A 178 -1.41 -3.53 8.77
N LEU A 179 -1.15 -4.22 7.66
CA LEU A 179 -2.20 -4.74 6.76
C LEU A 179 -3.16 -5.66 7.50
N LYS A 180 -2.65 -6.62 8.28
CA LYS A 180 -3.48 -7.52 9.08
C LYS A 180 -4.36 -6.76 10.08
N LYS A 181 -3.79 -5.77 10.77
CA LYS A 181 -4.50 -4.92 11.73
C LYS A 181 -5.62 -4.14 11.04
N HIS A 182 -5.32 -3.43 9.96
CA HIS A 182 -6.31 -2.63 9.25
C HIS A 182 -7.41 -3.49 8.63
N LYS A 183 -7.06 -4.64 8.04
CA LYS A 183 -8.04 -5.61 7.54
C LYS A 183 -9.02 -6.05 8.63
N ALA A 184 -8.52 -6.42 9.82
CA ALA A 184 -9.37 -6.79 10.95
C ALA A 184 -10.30 -5.64 11.38
N THR A 185 -9.80 -4.40 11.40
CA THR A 185 -10.61 -3.22 11.70
C THR A 185 -11.71 -3.02 10.66
N ILE A 186 -11.39 -3.09 9.36
CA ILE A 186 -12.36 -2.95 8.28
C ILE A 186 -13.46 -4.00 8.40
N THR A 187 -13.09 -5.28 8.48
CA THR A 187 -14.06 -6.38 8.56
C THR A 187 -14.95 -6.24 9.79
N GLY A 188 -14.37 -5.96 10.96
CA GLY A 188 -15.15 -5.79 12.19
C GLY A 188 -16.14 -4.62 12.13
N LYS A 189 -15.76 -3.48 11.53
CA LYS A 189 -16.66 -2.34 11.35
C LYS A 189 -17.79 -2.64 10.35
N LEU A 190 -17.47 -3.31 9.25
CA LEU A 190 -18.47 -3.69 8.26
C LEU A 190 -19.45 -4.74 8.80
N ASP A 191 -18.98 -5.71 9.56
CA ASP A 191 -19.84 -6.74 10.18
C ASP A 191 -20.74 -6.13 11.26
N ALA A 192 -20.23 -5.19 12.05
CA ALA A 192 -21.04 -4.44 12.99
C ALA A 192 -22.15 -3.61 12.29
N ALA A 193 -21.81 -2.96 11.17
CA ALA A 193 -22.78 -2.23 10.36
C ALA A 193 -23.85 -3.16 9.78
N ARG A 194 -23.46 -4.32 9.22
CA ARG A 194 -24.40 -5.34 8.72
C ARG A 194 -25.33 -5.86 9.80
N THR A 195 -24.80 -6.14 11.00
CA THR A 195 -25.58 -6.59 12.15
C THR A 195 -26.63 -5.55 12.55
N LEU A 196 -26.29 -4.27 12.54
CA LEU A 196 -27.26 -3.20 12.82
C LEU A 196 -28.35 -3.12 11.73
N LEU A 197 -27.96 -3.22 10.46
CA LEU A 197 -28.90 -3.18 9.35
C LEU A 197 -29.82 -4.41 9.31
N SER A 198 -29.33 -5.59 9.74
CA SER A 198 -30.18 -6.82 9.76
C SER A 198 -31.28 -6.77 10.80
N ARG A 199 -31.18 -5.90 11.82
CA ARG A 199 -32.22 -5.69 12.83
C ARG A 199 -33.35 -4.78 12.37
N LEU A 200 -33.20 -4.11 11.22
CA LEU A 200 -34.24 -3.23 10.65
C LEU A 200 -35.20 -4.01 9.77
N THR A 201 -36.44 -3.54 9.72
CA THR A 201 -37.41 -3.99 8.68
C THR A 201 -36.86 -3.66 7.30
N GLU A 202 -37.37 -4.34 6.27
CA GLU A 202 -36.92 -4.08 4.90
C GLU A 202 -37.20 -2.63 4.45
N ALA A 203 -38.35 -2.09 4.84
CA ALA A 203 -38.72 -0.71 4.56
C ALA A 203 -37.79 0.30 5.26
N ASP A 204 -37.44 0.06 6.53
CA ASP A 204 -36.52 0.92 7.28
C ASP A 204 -35.09 0.79 6.76
N ARG A 205 -34.68 -0.42 6.37
CA ARG A 205 -33.37 -0.65 5.76
C ARG A 205 -33.23 0.13 4.44
N ALA A 206 -34.24 0.07 3.58
CA ALA A 206 -34.26 0.84 2.33
C ALA A 206 -34.15 2.35 2.58
N ARG A 207 -34.81 2.88 3.61
CA ARG A 207 -34.70 4.29 4.02
C ARG A 207 -33.30 4.64 4.53
N VAL A 208 -32.70 3.74 5.33
CA VAL A 208 -31.38 3.96 5.94
C VAL A 208 -30.26 3.89 4.89
N THR A 209 -30.34 2.97 3.93
CA THR A 209 -29.33 2.77 2.89
C THR A 209 -29.48 3.72 1.70
N GLY A 210 -30.60 4.49 1.65
CA GLY A 210 -30.92 5.35 0.50
C GLY A 210 -31.27 4.57 -0.77
N SER A 211 -31.48 3.25 -0.65
CA SER A 211 -32.06 2.41 -1.70
C SER A 211 -33.55 2.66 -1.74
N THR A 212 -33.98 3.68 -2.47
CA THR A 212 -35.36 3.68 -2.96
C THR A 212 -35.45 2.49 -3.90
N ALA A 213 -36.11 1.41 -3.43
CA ALA A 213 -36.57 0.38 -4.31
C ALA A 213 -37.43 1.08 -5.39
N THR A 214 -36.93 1.10 -6.59
CA THR A 214 -37.74 1.41 -7.74
C THR A 214 -38.74 0.25 -7.81
N GLY A 215 -39.82 0.41 -7.06
CA GLY A 215 -40.92 -0.55 -7.04
C GLY A 215 -41.37 -0.75 -8.45
N GLY A 216 -41.34 -1.98 -8.92
CA GLY A 216 -42.03 -2.41 -10.09
C GLY A 216 -43.52 -2.06 -9.94
N GLY A 217 -43.89 -0.90 -10.43
CA GLY A 217 -45.29 -0.51 -10.66
C GLY A 217 -45.65 -1.01 -12.02
N THR A 218 -46.31 -2.19 -12.05
CA THR A 218 -47.14 -2.60 -13.17
C THR A 218 -48.26 -1.60 -13.37
N GLY A 219 -48.38 -1.10 -14.55
CA GLY A 219 -49.72 -0.75 -15.06
C GLY A 219 -49.99 0.70 -15.35
N THR A 220 -50.17 0.94 -16.59
CA THR A 220 -51.30 1.60 -17.26
C THR A 220 -51.14 3.05 -17.71
N ARG A 221 -51.25 3.10 -19.00
CA ARG A 221 -51.88 4.12 -19.87
C ARG A 221 -51.08 5.34 -20.28
N ALA A 222 -50.82 5.23 -21.59
CA ALA A 222 -50.57 6.33 -22.47
C ALA A 222 -51.59 7.46 -22.27
N SER A 223 -51.12 8.69 -22.06
CA SER A 223 -51.83 9.90 -22.37
C SER A 223 -51.00 10.69 -23.35
N ARG A 224 -51.51 10.78 -24.60
CA ARG A 224 -51.11 11.77 -25.57
C ARG A 224 -51.61 13.13 -25.11
N ALA A 225 -50.74 14.07 -24.90
CA ALA A 225 -51.02 15.48 -25.08
C ALA A 225 -49.70 16.25 -25.16
N THR A 226 -49.48 16.80 -26.28
CA THR A 226 -49.20 18.18 -26.79
C THR A 226 -47.79 18.68 -26.61
N THR A 227 -47.13 18.79 -27.76
CA THR A 227 -46.32 19.88 -28.36
C THR A 227 -45.84 20.97 -27.41
N GLY A 228 -44.52 21.13 -27.36
CA GLY A 228 -43.90 22.41 -27.18
C GLY A 228 -42.90 22.50 -26.02
N ALA A 229 -41.74 21.98 -26.18
CA ALA A 229 -40.46 22.50 -25.76
C ALA A 229 -39.39 21.49 -26.16
N ARG A 230 -38.64 21.80 -27.17
CA ARG A 230 -37.34 21.16 -27.41
C ARG A 230 -36.41 21.56 -26.29
N ASP A 231 -36.60 20.95 -25.13
CA ASP A 231 -35.58 20.95 -24.10
C ASP A 231 -34.55 19.90 -24.53
N THR A 232 -33.36 20.37 -24.82
CA THR A 232 -32.24 19.55 -25.25
C THR A 232 -32.01 18.47 -24.19
N LEU A 233 -32.38 17.24 -24.54
CA LEU A 233 -31.98 16.02 -23.83
C LEU A 233 -30.45 16.02 -23.79
N ARG A 234 -29.86 16.59 -22.73
CA ARG A 234 -28.46 16.36 -22.40
C ARG A 234 -28.32 14.88 -22.19
N THR A 235 -27.69 14.21 -23.13
CA THR A 235 -27.34 12.79 -23.06
C THR A 235 -26.66 12.51 -21.72
N PRO A 236 -27.11 11.52 -20.92
CA PRO A 236 -26.37 11.09 -19.74
C PRO A 236 -24.95 10.70 -20.17
N GLY A 237 -23.95 11.44 -19.69
CA GLY A 237 -22.55 11.24 -20.10
C GLY A 237 -21.92 12.45 -20.82
N SER A 238 -22.62 13.60 -20.88
CA SER A 238 -22.03 14.82 -21.44
C SER A 238 -20.80 15.25 -20.62
N THR A 239 -19.62 15.16 -21.24
CA THR A 239 -18.35 15.70 -20.72
C THR A 239 -18.19 17.18 -21.05
N ALA A 240 -19.27 17.88 -21.46
CA ALA A 240 -19.27 19.28 -21.78
C ALA A 240 -18.82 20.11 -20.54
N GLY A 241 -17.81 20.96 -20.73
CA GLY A 241 -17.22 21.77 -19.68
C GLY A 241 -16.00 21.15 -18.99
N ALA A 242 -15.58 19.95 -19.34
CA ALA A 242 -14.29 19.42 -18.87
C ALA A 242 -13.12 20.26 -19.44
N PRO A 243 -12.14 20.65 -18.61
CA PRO A 243 -11.07 21.57 -19.03
C PRO A 243 -10.11 20.95 -20.06
N THR A 244 -10.00 19.63 -20.10
CA THR A 244 -9.11 18.89 -21.01
C THR A 244 -9.76 17.60 -21.52
N ALA A 245 -9.23 17.06 -22.63
CA ALA A 245 -9.65 15.75 -23.15
C ALA A 245 -9.40 14.60 -22.15
N ARG A 246 -8.37 14.71 -21.31
CA ARG A 246 -8.07 13.71 -20.27
C ARG A 246 -9.08 13.78 -19.12
N ALA A 247 -9.46 14.98 -18.68
CA ALA A 247 -10.53 15.14 -17.69
C ALA A 247 -11.86 14.59 -18.24
N ALA A 248 -12.19 14.86 -19.50
CA ALA A 248 -13.35 14.32 -20.18
C ALA A 248 -13.34 12.78 -20.23
N ALA A 249 -12.19 12.17 -20.54
CA ALA A 249 -12.02 10.72 -20.55
C ALA A 249 -12.22 10.11 -19.16
N ALA A 250 -11.66 10.70 -18.10
CA ALA A 250 -11.84 10.25 -16.73
C ALA A 250 -13.32 10.31 -16.30
N VAL A 251 -14.03 11.41 -16.62
CA VAL A 251 -15.46 11.57 -16.35
C VAL A 251 -16.27 10.51 -17.12
N SER A 252 -15.98 10.31 -18.41
CA SER A 252 -16.64 9.29 -19.23
C SER A 252 -16.47 7.88 -18.66
N TYR A 253 -15.24 7.53 -18.22
CA TYR A 253 -14.99 6.27 -17.55
C TYR A 253 -15.82 6.14 -16.26
N ALA A 254 -15.86 7.17 -15.41
CA ALA A 254 -16.65 7.14 -14.18
C ALA A 254 -18.14 6.92 -14.47
N TYR A 255 -18.70 7.55 -15.49
CA TYR A 255 -20.08 7.31 -15.95
C TYR A 255 -20.30 5.86 -16.37
N SER A 256 -19.35 5.23 -17.08
CA SER A 256 -19.44 3.84 -17.50
C SER A 256 -19.43 2.84 -16.34
N LYS A 257 -19.05 3.29 -15.13
CA LYS A 257 -18.95 2.47 -13.91
C LYS A 257 -20.11 2.69 -12.95
N LEU A 258 -21.10 3.49 -13.30
CA LEU A 258 -22.32 3.62 -12.50
C LEU A 258 -22.97 2.24 -12.28
N GLY A 259 -23.42 1.99 -11.05
CA GLY A 259 -23.98 0.70 -10.65
C GLY A 259 -22.95 -0.37 -10.25
N SER A 260 -21.66 -0.16 -10.49
CA SER A 260 -20.62 -1.09 -10.03
C SER A 260 -20.59 -1.18 -8.51
N PRO A 261 -20.43 -2.37 -7.92
CA PRO A 261 -20.42 -2.53 -6.47
C PRO A 261 -19.21 -1.86 -5.82
N TYR A 262 -19.40 -1.38 -4.58
CA TYR A 262 -18.32 -0.99 -3.72
C TYR A 262 -17.64 -2.22 -3.12
N VAL A 263 -16.33 -2.30 -3.25
CA VAL A 263 -15.50 -3.29 -2.55
C VAL A 263 -14.26 -2.56 -2.05
N TRP A 264 -14.02 -2.59 -0.73
CA TRP A 264 -12.84 -1.95 -0.14
C TRP A 264 -11.55 -2.51 -0.74
N GLY A 265 -10.58 -1.65 -1.03
CA GLY A 265 -9.31 -2.01 -1.66
C GLY A 265 -9.38 -2.25 -3.17
N ALA A 266 -10.58 -2.24 -3.79
CA ALA A 266 -10.74 -2.53 -5.20
C ALA A 266 -10.47 -1.32 -6.09
N THR A 267 -9.81 -1.56 -7.24
CA THR A 267 -9.44 -0.57 -8.26
C THR A 267 -10.00 -0.90 -9.65
N GLY A 268 -11.10 -1.65 -9.69
CA GLY A 268 -11.74 -2.09 -10.93
C GLY A 268 -11.25 -3.45 -11.46
N PRO A 269 -11.75 -3.90 -12.61
CA PRO A 269 -12.69 -3.19 -13.50
C PRO A 269 -14.17 -3.30 -13.09
N ASN A 270 -14.54 -4.21 -12.19
CA ASN A 270 -15.93 -4.56 -11.88
C ASN A 270 -16.38 -4.08 -10.50
N ALA A 271 -15.48 -3.66 -9.63
CA ALA A 271 -15.74 -3.15 -8.30
C ALA A 271 -14.71 -2.08 -7.93
N PHE A 272 -15.10 -1.15 -7.06
CA PHE A 272 -14.25 -0.01 -6.71
C PHE A 272 -14.44 0.36 -5.24
N ASP A 273 -13.38 0.89 -4.60
CA ASP A 273 -13.54 1.82 -3.49
C ASP A 273 -13.45 3.27 -4.00
N CYS A 274 -13.58 4.27 -3.13
CA CYS A 274 -13.63 5.67 -3.52
C CYS A 274 -12.36 6.12 -4.28
N SER A 275 -11.19 5.91 -3.70
CA SER A 275 -9.90 6.27 -4.30
C SER A 275 -9.51 5.37 -5.48
N GLY A 276 -9.98 4.12 -5.47
CA GLY A 276 -9.81 3.16 -6.57
C GLY A 276 -10.60 3.53 -7.83
N LEU A 277 -11.80 4.09 -7.67
CA LEU A 277 -12.57 4.61 -8.80
C LEU A 277 -11.86 5.81 -9.44
N ALA A 278 -11.39 6.77 -8.64
CA ALA A 278 -10.62 7.91 -9.12
C ALA A 278 -9.34 7.47 -9.85
N LEU A 279 -8.59 6.55 -9.25
CA LEU A 279 -7.37 5.96 -9.86
C LEU A 279 -7.66 5.28 -11.19
N ALA A 280 -8.73 4.47 -11.28
CA ALA A 280 -9.10 3.77 -12.51
C ALA A 280 -9.56 4.72 -13.60
N ALA A 281 -10.34 5.75 -13.24
CA ALA A 281 -10.82 6.77 -14.18
C ALA A 281 -9.65 7.55 -14.80
N TYR A 282 -8.70 8.00 -13.99
CA TYR A 282 -7.54 8.72 -14.50
C TYR A 282 -6.54 7.83 -15.23
N ARG A 283 -6.42 6.57 -14.82
CA ARG A 283 -5.63 5.56 -15.58
C ARG A 283 -6.17 5.37 -17.00
N SER A 284 -7.50 5.35 -17.17
CA SER A 284 -8.11 5.28 -18.51
C SER A 284 -7.80 6.48 -19.39
N ALA A 285 -7.51 7.64 -18.77
CA ALA A 285 -7.06 8.87 -19.42
C ALA A 285 -5.53 8.95 -19.59
N GLY A 286 -4.78 7.87 -19.28
CA GLY A 286 -3.33 7.83 -19.38
C GLY A 286 -2.60 8.55 -18.23
N ILE A 287 -3.25 8.76 -17.08
CA ILE A 287 -2.67 9.43 -15.91
C ILE A 287 -2.62 8.45 -14.75
N SER A 288 -1.44 8.35 -14.12
CA SER A 288 -1.26 7.55 -12.92
C SER A 288 -1.51 8.39 -11.67
N LEU A 289 -2.53 8.03 -10.90
CA LEU A 289 -2.78 8.62 -9.58
C LEU A 289 -2.19 7.74 -8.47
N PRO A 290 -1.85 8.32 -7.32
CA PRO A 290 -1.56 7.56 -6.11
C PRO A 290 -2.77 6.74 -5.66
N ARG A 291 -2.52 5.68 -4.86
CA ARG A 291 -3.59 4.78 -4.43
C ARG A 291 -4.53 5.38 -3.39
N THR A 292 -4.04 6.26 -2.52
CA THR A 292 -4.80 6.76 -1.37
C THR A 292 -5.34 8.16 -1.61
N THR A 293 -6.48 8.48 -1.00
CA THR A 293 -7.06 9.84 -0.97
C THR A 293 -6.06 10.87 -0.43
N TYR A 294 -5.28 10.48 0.61
CA TYR A 294 -4.25 11.33 1.23
C TYR A 294 -3.18 11.81 0.24
N ALA A 295 -2.83 10.97 -0.74
CA ALA A 295 -1.86 11.31 -1.77
C ALA A 295 -2.53 11.88 -3.04
N GLN A 296 -3.77 11.48 -3.34
CA GLN A 296 -4.52 11.97 -4.49
C GLN A 296 -4.83 13.46 -4.39
N ILE A 297 -5.05 13.96 -3.18
CA ILE A 297 -5.35 15.37 -2.96
C ILE A 297 -4.16 16.28 -3.35
N ASP A 298 -2.94 15.74 -3.34
CA ASP A 298 -1.71 16.45 -3.74
C ASP A 298 -1.23 16.07 -5.16
N ALA A 299 -2.04 15.30 -5.91
CA ALA A 299 -1.66 14.80 -7.24
C ALA A 299 -1.83 15.85 -8.36
N GLY A 300 -2.23 17.08 -8.04
CA GLY A 300 -2.44 18.15 -9.00
C GLY A 300 -2.52 19.53 -8.33
N ARG A 301 -3.07 20.50 -9.06
CA ARG A 301 -3.27 21.87 -8.54
C ARG A 301 -4.52 21.92 -7.66
N ARG A 302 -4.39 22.42 -6.44
CA ARG A 302 -5.55 22.68 -5.55
C ARG A 302 -6.47 23.71 -6.19
N VAL A 303 -7.76 23.46 -6.08
CA VAL A 303 -8.82 24.37 -6.57
C VAL A 303 -9.84 24.63 -5.48
N SER A 304 -10.39 25.83 -5.48
CA SER A 304 -11.48 26.19 -4.57
C SER A 304 -12.80 25.57 -5.03
N ARG A 305 -13.78 25.54 -4.14
CA ARG A 305 -15.12 25.00 -4.46
C ARG A 305 -15.81 25.75 -5.59
N SER A 306 -15.57 27.04 -5.72
CA SER A 306 -16.14 27.89 -6.75
C SER A 306 -15.48 27.72 -8.14
N GLU A 307 -14.27 27.16 -8.17
CA GLU A 307 -13.51 26.91 -9.40
C GLU A 307 -13.62 25.48 -9.94
N LEU A 308 -14.51 24.68 -9.36
CA LEU A 308 -14.68 23.27 -9.74
C LEU A 308 -15.10 23.13 -11.21
N LEU A 309 -14.39 22.29 -11.94
CA LEU A 309 -14.69 21.88 -13.32
C LEU A 309 -14.83 20.37 -13.42
N PRO A 310 -15.63 19.83 -14.35
CA PRO A 310 -15.76 18.40 -14.56
C PRO A 310 -14.40 17.71 -14.73
N GLY A 311 -14.18 16.65 -13.96
CA GLY A 311 -12.91 15.95 -13.85
C GLY A 311 -12.14 16.29 -12.58
N ASP A 312 -12.39 17.41 -11.88
CA ASP A 312 -11.71 17.68 -10.61
C ASP A 312 -12.03 16.60 -9.58
N LEU A 313 -11.03 16.23 -8.80
CA LEU A 313 -11.22 15.34 -7.64
C LEU A 313 -11.71 16.19 -6.46
N VAL A 314 -12.82 15.78 -5.86
CA VAL A 314 -13.40 16.44 -4.67
C VAL A 314 -13.23 15.53 -3.46
N PHE A 315 -12.70 16.10 -2.38
CA PHE A 315 -12.35 15.35 -1.17
C PHE A 315 -13.21 15.76 0.01
N PHE A 316 -13.49 14.80 0.88
CA PHE A 316 -14.44 14.97 1.98
C PHE A 316 -13.85 14.53 3.31
N TYR A 317 -14.48 15.07 4.39
CA TYR A 317 -14.09 14.91 5.79
C TYR A 317 -12.72 15.52 6.13
N SER A 318 -12.54 15.94 7.36
CA SER A 318 -11.29 16.56 7.85
C SER A 318 -10.06 15.64 7.73
N GLY A 319 -10.29 14.31 7.73
CA GLY A 319 -9.26 13.29 7.52
C GLY A 319 -8.95 12.96 6.06
N ILE A 320 -9.58 13.66 5.07
CA ILE A 320 -9.41 13.37 3.63
C ILE A 320 -9.63 11.88 3.32
N THR A 321 -10.67 11.30 3.88
CA THR A 321 -10.91 9.84 3.80
C THR A 321 -11.76 9.42 2.62
N HIS A 322 -12.43 10.38 1.95
CA HIS A 322 -13.30 10.10 0.82
C HIS A 322 -13.00 11.00 -0.37
N VAL A 323 -13.22 10.47 -1.59
CA VAL A 323 -13.03 11.19 -2.86
C VAL A 323 -14.13 10.85 -3.85
N GLY A 324 -14.52 11.85 -4.64
CA GLY A 324 -15.38 11.72 -5.80
C GLY A 324 -14.81 12.46 -7.01
N ILE A 325 -15.32 12.16 -8.19
CA ILE A 325 -14.99 12.84 -9.44
C ILE A 325 -16.11 13.83 -9.74
N TYR A 326 -15.78 15.12 -9.75
CA TYR A 326 -16.75 16.17 -10.05
C TYR A 326 -17.21 16.12 -11.51
N ILE A 327 -18.50 16.25 -11.75
CA ILE A 327 -19.11 16.12 -13.08
C ILE A 327 -19.89 17.37 -13.53
N GLY A 328 -19.82 18.45 -12.74
CA GLY A 328 -20.57 19.69 -12.98
C GLY A 328 -21.84 19.77 -12.12
N ASP A 329 -22.45 20.94 -12.11
CA ASP A 329 -23.75 21.24 -11.46
C ASP A 329 -23.80 20.83 -9.97
N GLY A 330 -22.69 20.96 -9.24
CA GLY A 330 -22.60 20.57 -7.84
C GLY A 330 -22.67 19.07 -7.59
N ARG A 331 -22.43 18.22 -8.60
CA ARG A 331 -22.54 16.76 -8.54
C ARG A 331 -21.20 16.07 -8.77
N MET A 332 -21.07 14.88 -8.23
CA MET A 332 -19.92 13.98 -8.41
C MET A 332 -20.36 12.55 -8.71
N ILE A 333 -19.44 11.77 -9.26
CA ILE A 333 -19.53 10.30 -9.26
C ILE A 333 -18.55 9.78 -8.22
N HIS A 334 -19.05 8.89 -7.36
CA HIS A 334 -18.23 8.27 -6.31
C HIS A 334 -18.66 6.83 -6.01
N ALA A 335 -17.78 6.07 -5.35
CA ALA A 335 -18.09 4.79 -4.73
C ALA A 335 -18.30 5.02 -3.22
N PRO A 336 -19.54 5.08 -2.71
CA PRO A 336 -19.83 5.63 -1.38
C PRO A 336 -19.46 4.69 -0.22
N ASN A 337 -19.95 3.47 -0.24
CA ASN A 337 -19.79 2.47 0.82
C ASN A 337 -20.35 1.11 0.38
N PRO A 338 -20.15 0.01 1.15
CA PRO A 338 -20.63 -1.32 0.77
C PRO A 338 -22.13 -1.50 0.62
N SER A 339 -22.94 -0.57 1.12
CA SER A 339 -24.42 -0.63 0.99
C SER A 339 -24.95 0.04 -0.28
N ALA A 340 -24.09 0.74 -1.03
CA ALA A 340 -24.51 1.44 -2.22
C ALA A 340 -23.45 1.31 -3.34
N PRO A 341 -23.91 1.13 -4.60
CA PRO A 341 -23.01 1.06 -5.74
C PRO A 341 -22.42 2.43 -6.10
N VAL A 342 -21.50 2.45 -7.05
CA VAL A 342 -21.03 3.68 -7.70
C VAL A 342 -22.23 4.46 -8.22
N ARG A 343 -22.32 5.73 -7.84
CA ARG A 343 -23.49 6.56 -8.15
C ARG A 343 -23.14 8.02 -8.35
N VAL A 344 -24.08 8.75 -8.91
CA VAL A 344 -24.09 10.21 -8.90
C VAL A 344 -24.62 10.70 -7.55
N ALA A 345 -23.96 11.71 -6.96
CA ALA A 345 -24.41 12.33 -5.72
C ALA A 345 -24.07 13.82 -5.71
N PRO A 346 -24.79 14.66 -4.93
CA PRO A 346 -24.41 16.05 -4.74
C PRO A 346 -23.14 16.15 -3.87
N ILE A 347 -22.23 17.07 -4.19
CA ILE A 347 -21.03 17.32 -3.36
C ILE A 347 -21.35 17.89 -1.97
N SER A 348 -22.60 18.28 -1.72
CA SER A 348 -23.09 18.69 -0.40
C SER A 348 -23.52 17.54 0.50
N GLU A 349 -23.52 16.30 0.00
CA GLU A 349 -23.89 15.11 0.78
C GLU A 349 -22.90 14.85 1.95
N MET A 350 -21.65 15.27 1.79
CA MET A 350 -20.58 15.08 2.77
C MET A 350 -19.85 16.41 3.04
N PRO A 351 -19.20 16.57 4.21
CA PRO A 351 -18.39 17.74 4.54
C PRO A 351 -17.22 17.88 3.54
N PHE A 352 -17.26 18.92 2.70
CA PHE A 352 -16.21 19.21 1.73
C PHE A 352 -14.91 19.60 2.44
N ALA A 353 -13.78 19.01 2.05
CA ALA A 353 -12.46 19.23 2.63
C ALA A 353 -11.49 19.91 1.64
N GLY A 354 -11.66 19.68 0.35
CA GLY A 354 -10.79 20.27 -0.67
C GLY A 354 -11.06 19.69 -2.05
N ALA A 355 -10.37 20.23 -3.04
CA ALA A 355 -10.40 19.69 -4.39
C ALA A 355 -9.06 19.85 -5.10
N THR A 356 -8.82 19.02 -6.09
CA THR A 356 -7.59 19.01 -6.88
C THR A 356 -7.91 18.80 -8.36
N ARG A 357 -7.34 19.67 -9.19
CA ARG A 357 -7.33 19.50 -10.65
C ARG A 357 -6.06 18.77 -11.06
N VAL A 358 -6.24 17.58 -11.60
CA VAL A 358 -5.13 16.71 -11.98
C VAL A 358 -4.54 17.11 -13.34
N VAL A 359 -5.35 17.66 -14.25
CA VAL A 359 -5.00 18.04 -15.64
C VAL A 359 -5.73 19.28 -16.10
#